data_863ea3ffd33ef3d6e9c91cbf51361007
#
_entry.id   863ea3ffd33ef3d6e9c91cbf51361007
#
_cell.length_a   1.000
_cell.length_b   1.000
_cell.length_c   1.000
_cell.angle_alpha   90.00
_cell.angle_beta   90.00
_cell.angle_gamma   90.00
#
_symmetry.space_group_name_H-M   'P 1'
#
loop_
_entity.id
_entity.type
_entity.pdbx_description
1 polymer ?
#
loop_
_entity_poly.entity_id
_entity_poly.type
_entity_poly.pdbx_seq_one_letter_code
_entity_poly.pdbx_strand_id
1 'polypeptide(L)'
;METPHCQRCGGRMEMRVRHGGLRPVCPGCGFVHFANPRVAAVVFLAEGERILLVKRKVAPEQGRWALAAGFVELGEAPEAAAIRELKEETGLDGVIERMLDLTFNEADKVIVILYQARAVGGILAGGDDVEEARWFTREELPELAFASTRRAVAAWLDGSLYSAASSRAGSSRNTSSRDSSG
;
A
#
# COMPACT_ATOMS: atom_id res chain seq x y z
N MET A 1 11.25 22.01 11.49
CA MET A 1 11.87 20.87 10.75
C MET A 1 13.36 21.03 10.89
N GLU A 2 14.02 20.14 11.64
CA GLU A 2 15.48 20.16 11.72
C GLU A 2 16.07 19.87 10.34
N THR A 3 17.07 20.65 9.97
CA THR A 3 17.77 20.44 8.69
C THR A 3 18.61 19.18 8.82
N PRO A 4 18.35 18.13 8.01
CA PRO A 4 19.04 16.85 8.15
C PRO A 4 20.53 16.99 7.83
N HIS A 5 21.33 16.07 8.35
CA HIS A 5 22.72 15.94 7.92
C HIS A 5 22.79 15.22 6.56
N CYS A 6 23.76 15.58 5.75
CA CYS A 6 23.98 15.00 4.45
C CYS A 6 24.36 13.52 4.55
N GLN A 7 23.59 12.64 3.93
CA GLN A 7 23.85 11.20 3.90
C GLN A 7 25.17 10.84 3.18
N ARG A 8 25.68 11.77 2.34
CA ARG A 8 26.88 11.52 1.53
C ARG A 8 28.18 11.95 2.23
N CYS A 9 28.16 13.05 3.00
CA CYS A 9 29.39 13.60 3.59
C CYS A 9 29.26 14.03 5.05
N GLY A 10 28.08 13.80 5.68
CA GLY A 10 27.82 14.19 7.07
C GLY A 10 27.63 15.68 7.33
N GLY A 11 27.86 16.55 6.34
CA GLY A 11 27.74 18.01 6.49
C GLY A 11 26.30 18.45 6.75
N ARG A 12 26.12 19.59 7.43
CA ARG A 12 24.80 20.16 7.68
C ARG A 12 24.17 20.63 6.36
N MET A 13 22.90 20.27 6.13
CA MET A 13 22.16 20.66 4.92
C MET A 13 21.45 22.00 5.13
N GLU A 14 21.22 22.72 4.04
CA GLU A 14 20.50 23.99 4.00
C GLU A 14 19.29 23.88 3.08
N MET A 15 18.21 24.58 3.41
CA MET A 15 17.03 24.65 2.54
C MET A 15 17.32 25.61 1.38
N ARG A 16 17.33 25.10 0.15
CA ARG A 16 17.55 25.86 -1.08
C ARG A 16 16.54 25.47 -2.14
N VAL A 17 16.22 26.40 -3.04
CA VAL A 17 15.37 26.09 -4.22
C VAL A 17 16.23 25.28 -5.21
N ARG A 18 15.81 24.03 -5.48
CA ARG A 18 16.41 23.12 -6.46
C ARG A 18 15.32 22.27 -7.11
N HIS A 19 15.44 22.04 -8.41
CA HIS A 19 14.50 21.23 -9.20
C HIS A 19 13.03 21.63 -8.97
N GLY A 20 12.73 22.93 -8.99
CA GLY A 20 11.37 23.45 -8.88
C GLY A 20 10.77 23.44 -7.45
N GLY A 21 11.55 23.13 -6.40
CA GLY A 21 11.06 23.09 -5.02
C GLY A 21 12.11 23.45 -3.97
N LEU A 22 11.66 23.81 -2.78
CA LEU A 22 12.51 24.05 -1.62
C LEU A 22 12.94 22.69 -1.06
N ARG A 23 14.25 22.41 -1.09
CA ARG A 23 14.83 21.10 -0.71
C ARG A 23 16.06 21.26 0.17
N PRO A 24 16.36 20.27 1.05
CA PRO A 24 17.65 20.23 1.73
C PRO A 24 18.76 19.99 0.70
N VAL A 25 19.76 20.85 0.70
CA VAL A 25 20.94 20.80 -0.17
C VAL A 25 22.19 20.86 0.71
N CYS A 26 23.15 20.00 0.46
CA CYS A 26 24.44 20.05 1.14
C CYS A 26 25.35 21.08 0.47
N PRO A 27 25.77 22.16 1.17
CA PRO A 27 26.67 23.14 0.58
C PRO A 27 28.08 22.58 0.32
N GLY A 28 28.51 21.55 1.07
CA GLY A 28 29.83 20.97 0.95
C GLY A 28 30.01 20.03 -0.23
N CYS A 29 29.00 19.20 -0.58
CA CYS A 29 29.14 18.21 -1.66
C CYS A 29 28.07 18.31 -2.76
N GLY A 30 27.13 19.27 -2.67
CA GLY A 30 26.09 19.49 -3.65
C GLY A 30 24.92 18.47 -3.61
N PHE A 31 24.93 17.51 -2.68
CA PHE A 31 23.86 16.51 -2.57
C PHE A 31 22.52 17.19 -2.29
N VAL A 32 21.47 16.80 -3.03
CA VAL A 32 20.10 17.27 -2.86
C VAL A 32 19.27 16.12 -2.29
N HIS A 33 18.63 16.33 -1.14
CA HIS A 33 17.73 15.34 -0.56
C HIS A 33 16.32 15.48 -1.12
N PHE A 34 15.79 14.37 -1.63
CA PHE A 34 14.41 14.25 -2.09
C PHE A 34 13.60 13.48 -1.04
N ALA A 35 12.68 14.16 -0.38
CA ALA A 35 11.73 13.50 0.52
C ALA A 35 10.59 12.92 -0.34
N ASN A 36 10.62 11.62 -0.57
CA ASN A 36 9.59 10.91 -1.31
C ASN A 36 8.56 10.29 -0.35
N PRO A 37 7.29 10.15 -0.76
CA PRO A 37 6.32 9.39 0.00
C PRO A 37 6.77 7.92 0.12
N ARG A 38 6.48 7.30 1.27
CA ARG A 38 6.61 5.85 1.40
C ARG A 38 5.50 5.17 0.62
N VAL A 39 5.72 3.92 0.22
CA VAL A 39 4.71 3.10 -0.46
C VAL A 39 4.34 1.95 0.46
N ALA A 40 3.05 1.79 0.74
CA ALA A 40 2.51 0.65 1.46
C ALA A 40 1.70 -0.23 0.52
N ALA A 41 1.96 -1.53 0.55
CA ALA A 41 1.19 -2.55 -0.14
C ALA A 41 0.22 -3.19 0.86
N VAL A 42 -1.05 -3.26 0.48
CA VAL A 42 -2.16 -3.75 1.32
C VAL A 42 -2.85 -4.89 0.60
N VAL A 43 -3.16 -5.98 1.30
CA VAL A 43 -3.78 -7.17 0.74
C VAL A 43 -5.23 -7.28 1.19
N PHE A 44 -6.16 -7.24 0.24
CA PHE A 44 -7.54 -7.65 0.44
C PHE A 44 -7.69 -9.13 0.05
N LEU A 45 -7.92 -9.97 1.04
CA LEU A 45 -8.08 -11.41 0.83
C LEU A 45 -9.47 -11.82 1.32
N ALA A 46 -10.28 -12.33 0.39
CA ALA A 46 -11.64 -12.81 0.67
C ALA A 46 -11.77 -14.28 0.27
N GLU A 47 -12.53 -15.03 1.05
CA GLU A 47 -12.89 -16.42 0.78
C GLU A 47 -14.39 -16.63 1.04
N GLY A 48 -15.18 -16.75 -0.01
CA GLY A 48 -16.63 -16.73 0.08
C GLY A 48 -17.14 -15.43 0.70
N GLU A 49 -17.92 -15.53 1.77
CA GLU A 49 -18.52 -14.40 2.50
C GLU A 49 -17.62 -13.87 3.63
N ARG A 50 -16.33 -14.24 3.66
CA ARG A 50 -15.40 -13.85 4.72
C ARG A 50 -14.22 -13.09 4.17
N ILE A 51 -13.67 -12.17 4.98
CA ILE A 51 -12.41 -11.47 4.71
C ILE A 51 -11.40 -11.79 5.80
N LEU A 52 -10.13 -11.79 5.43
CA LEU A 52 -9.02 -11.93 6.36
C LEU A 52 -8.64 -10.57 6.94
N LEU A 53 -8.58 -10.51 8.26
CA LEU A 53 -8.05 -9.36 8.98
C LEU A 53 -7.00 -9.79 9.97
N VAL A 54 -6.09 -8.87 10.29
CA VAL A 54 -5.02 -9.02 11.27
C VAL A 54 -5.22 -8.04 12.41
N LYS A 55 -4.98 -8.48 13.66
CA LYS A 55 -5.05 -7.64 14.85
C LYS A 55 -3.68 -7.06 15.14
N ARG A 56 -3.58 -5.75 15.14
CA ARG A 56 -2.32 -5.04 15.29
C ARG A 56 -1.76 -5.17 16.71
N LYS A 57 -0.51 -5.59 16.82
CA LYS A 57 0.21 -5.71 18.09
C LYS A 57 0.90 -4.42 18.52
N VAL A 58 1.19 -3.52 17.57
CA VAL A 58 1.99 -2.29 17.75
C VAL A 58 1.26 -1.03 17.33
N ALA A 59 1.70 0.12 17.85
CA ALA A 59 1.23 1.44 17.42
C ALA A 59 1.64 1.76 15.96
N PRO A 60 0.88 2.61 15.23
CA PRO A 60 -0.41 3.18 15.60
C PRO A 60 -1.55 2.16 15.52
N GLU A 61 -2.71 2.48 16.11
CA GLU A 61 -3.92 1.65 16.03
C GLU A 61 -3.75 0.25 16.66
N GLN A 62 -2.93 0.13 17.71
CA GLN A 62 -2.72 -1.11 18.46
C GLN A 62 -4.06 -1.68 18.97
N GLY A 63 -4.25 -3.01 18.86
CA GLY A 63 -5.44 -3.75 19.28
C GLY A 63 -6.61 -3.70 18.29
N ARG A 64 -6.54 -2.86 17.24
CA ARG A 64 -7.53 -2.80 16.18
C ARG A 64 -7.19 -3.73 15.03
N TRP A 65 -8.18 -4.00 14.18
CA TRP A 65 -8.07 -4.92 13.05
C TRP A 65 -7.84 -4.18 11.74
N ALA A 66 -6.96 -4.72 10.90
CA ALA A 66 -6.59 -4.17 9.61
C ALA A 66 -6.53 -5.26 8.55
N LEU A 67 -6.44 -4.86 7.29
CA LEU A 67 -5.96 -5.72 6.21
C LEU A 67 -4.45 -5.93 6.40
N ALA A 68 -3.93 -7.09 6.00
CA ALA A 68 -2.49 -7.36 5.99
C ALA A 68 -1.77 -6.33 5.11
N ALA A 69 -0.69 -5.73 5.63
CA ALA A 69 -0.06 -4.60 4.96
C ALA A 69 1.31 -4.23 5.52
N GLY A 70 2.22 -3.85 4.63
CA GLY A 70 3.48 -3.27 5.03
C GLY A 70 4.11 -2.37 3.98
N PHE A 71 5.31 -1.87 4.27
CA PHE A 71 6.01 -0.98 3.37
C PHE A 71 6.78 -1.76 2.30
N VAL A 72 6.73 -1.22 1.08
CA VAL A 72 7.57 -1.69 -0.02
C VAL A 72 9.02 -1.36 0.27
N GLU A 73 9.90 -2.34 0.22
CA GLU A 73 11.33 -2.18 0.44
C GLU A 73 12.07 -1.71 -0.82
N LEU A 74 13.28 -1.17 -0.63
CA LEU A 74 14.10 -0.73 -1.76
C LEU A 74 14.49 -1.91 -2.66
N GLY A 75 14.08 -1.83 -3.93
CA GLY A 75 14.33 -2.89 -4.91
C GLY A 75 13.25 -3.96 -4.98
N GLU A 76 12.22 -3.85 -4.16
CA GLU A 76 11.07 -4.75 -4.15
C GLU A 76 9.93 -4.22 -5.03
N ALA A 77 9.26 -5.12 -5.77
CA ALA A 77 8.02 -4.77 -6.46
C ALA A 77 6.84 -4.69 -5.45
N PRO A 78 5.90 -3.73 -5.60
CA PRO A 78 4.79 -3.62 -4.66
C PRO A 78 3.93 -4.88 -4.51
N GLU A 79 3.77 -5.66 -5.58
CA GLU A 79 3.09 -6.96 -5.54
C GLU A 79 3.85 -8.00 -4.70
N ALA A 80 5.19 -7.97 -4.79
CA ALA A 80 6.04 -8.86 -3.99
C ALA A 80 5.96 -8.49 -2.50
N ALA A 81 6.01 -7.18 -2.19
CA ALA A 81 5.81 -6.68 -0.84
C ALA A 81 4.46 -7.14 -0.26
N ALA A 82 3.37 -7.01 -1.03
CA ALA A 82 2.05 -7.43 -0.60
C ALA A 82 2.01 -8.94 -0.23
N ILE A 83 2.63 -9.79 -1.03
CA ILE A 83 2.66 -11.25 -0.76
C ILE A 83 3.60 -11.59 0.40
N ARG A 84 4.73 -10.89 0.53
CA ARG A 84 5.64 -11.06 1.68
C ARG A 84 4.93 -10.70 2.98
N GLU A 85 4.28 -9.54 3.06
CA GLU A 85 3.54 -9.09 4.24
C GLU A 85 2.37 -10.03 4.56
N LEU A 86 1.62 -10.50 3.56
CA LEU A 86 0.59 -11.51 3.77
C LEU A 86 1.17 -12.76 4.45
N LYS A 87 2.33 -13.23 3.99
CA LYS A 87 3.00 -14.40 4.56
C LYS A 87 3.51 -14.15 5.98
N GLU A 88 4.16 -13.02 6.21
CA GLU A 88 4.77 -12.66 7.50
C GLU A 88 3.70 -12.43 8.57
N GLU A 89 2.61 -11.75 8.25
CA GLU A 89 1.55 -11.41 9.19
C GLU A 89 0.53 -12.53 9.41
N THR A 90 0.33 -13.42 8.44
CA THR A 90 -0.77 -14.39 8.48
C THR A 90 -0.36 -15.85 8.29
N GLY A 91 0.88 -16.13 7.91
CA GLY A 91 1.34 -17.48 7.57
C GLY A 91 0.79 -18.04 6.26
N LEU A 92 -0.10 -17.32 5.55
CA LEU A 92 -0.69 -17.81 4.31
C LEU A 92 0.20 -17.51 3.10
N ASP A 93 0.21 -18.43 2.15
CA ASP A 93 0.76 -18.21 0.81
C ASP A 93 -0.35 -17.67 -0.08
N GLY A 94 -0.04 -16.60 -0.83
CA GLY A 94 -1.02 -15.93 -1.68
C GLY A 94 -0.50 -15.63 -3.08
N VAL A 95 -1.42 -15.33 -3.98
CA VAL A 95 -1.11 -14.77 -5.30
C VAL A 95 -1.98 -13.55 -5.55
N ILE A 96 -1.37 -12.50 -6.09
CA ILE A 96 -2.09 -11.29 -6.49
C ILE A 96 -2.97 -11.62 -7.71
N GLU A 97 -4.22 -11.21 -7.65
CA GLU A 97 -5.16 -11.31 -8.76
C GLU A 97 -5.24 -10.00 -9.53
N ARG A 98 -5.27 -8.87 -8.83
CA ARG A 98 -5.32 -7.53 -9.42
C ARG A 98 -5.06 -6.43 -8.40
N MET A 99 -4.74 -5.24 -8.87
CA MET A 99 -4.80 -4.01 -8.08
C MET A 99 -6.26 -3.53 -8.02
N LEU A 100 -6.73 -3.22 -6.80
CA LEU A 100 -8.07 -2.69 -6.54
C LEU A 100 -8.08 -1.17 -6.50
N ASP A 101 -7.11 -0.58 -5.79
CA ASP A 101 -7.08 0.86 -5.56
C ASP A 101 -5.65 1.37 -5.35
N LEU A 102 -5.44 2.66 -5.64
CA LEU A 102 -4.22 3.40 -5.33
C LEU A 102 -4.63 4.76 -4.77
N THR A 103 -4.23 5.03 -3.54
CA THR A 103 -4.58 6.27 -2.85
C THR A 103 -3.37 6.91 -2.18
N PHE A 104 -3.46 8.20 -1.89
CA PHE A 104 -2.45 8.93 -1.12
C PHE A 104 -3.02 9.32 0.24
N ASN A 105 -2.36 8.88 1.31
CA ASN A 105 -2.66 9.33 2.66
C ASN A 105 -1.86 10.61 2.94
N GLU A 106 -2.56 11.74 2.97
CA GLU A 106 -1.93 13.06 3.17
C GLU A 106 -1.33 13.23 4.57
N ALA A 107 -1.92 12.62 5.60
CA ALA A 107 -1.44 12.76 6.97
C ALA A 107 -0.05 12.10 7.14
N ASP A 108 0.11 10.88 6.65
CA ASP A 108 1.31 10.08 6.82
C ASP A 108 2.29 10.20 5.64
N LYS A 109 1.88 10.89 4.56
CA LYS A 109 2.64 10.98 3.29
C LYS A 109 2.96 9.60 2.71
N VAL A 110 1.95 8.72 2.69
CA VAL A 110 2.07 7.34 2.20
C VAL A 110 1.20 7.14 0.98
N ILE A 111 1.76 6.56 -0.08
CA ILE A 111 1.00 5.98 -1.19
C ILE A 111 0.57 4.58 -0.74
N VAL A 112 -0.73 4.31 -0.78
CA VAL A 112 -1.32 3.02 -0.40
C VAL A 112 -1.81 2.33 -1.67
N ILE A 113 -1.31 1.13 -1.93
CA ILE A 113 -1.72 0.29 -3.05
C ILE A 113 -2.49 -0.90 -2.48
N LEU A 114 -3.76 -1.02 -2.83
CA LEU A 114 -4.62 -2.12 -2.41
C LEU A 114 -4.68 -3.19 -3.49
N TYR A 115 -4.27 -4.39 -3.14
CA TYR A 115 -4.32 -5.57 -4.01
C TYR A 115 -5.38 -6.55 -3.55
N GLN A 116 -6.13 -7.13 -4.50
CA GLN A 116 -6.86 -8.36 -4.27
C GLN A 116 -5.91 -9.54 -4.43
N ALA A 117 -5.95 -10.45 -3.47
CA ALA A 117 -5.22 -11.70 -3.52
C ALA A 117 -6.15 -12.88 -3.21
N ARG A 118 -5.72 -14.08 -3.56
CA ARG A 118 -6.30 -15.35 -3.09
C ARG A 118 -5.26 -16.19 -2.38
N ALA A 119 -5.65 -16.90 -1.35
CA ALA A 119 -4.79 -17.86 -0.69
C ALA A 119 -4.57 -19.09 -1.59
N VAL A 120 -3.33 -19.60 -1.59
CA VAL A 120 -2.95 -20.81 -2.34
C VAL A 120 -2.33 -21.87 -1.45
N GLY A 121 -2.11 -21.57 -0.17
CA GLY A 121 -1.53 -22.49 0.80
C GLY A 121 -1.19 -21.78 2.12
N GLY A 122 -0.37 -22.44 2.94
CA GLY A 122 0.03 -21.94 4.24
C GLY A 122 -0.91 -22.36 5.36
N ILE A 123 -0.55 -21.99 6.58
CA ILE A 123 -1.36 -22.24 7.80
C ILE A 123 -1.60 -20.90 8.44
N LEU A 124 -2.88 -20.55 8.65
CA LEU A 124 -3.26 -19.29 9.25
C LEU A 124 -2.74 -19.19 10.69
N ALA A 125 -1.89 -18.21 10.94
CA ALA A 125 -1.35 -17.90 12.26
C ALA A 125 -1.00 -16.40 12.30
N GLY A 126 -1.14 -15.76 13.46
CA GLY A 126 -0.57 -14.43 13.66
C GLY A 126 0.96 -14.50 13.68
N GLY A 127 1.62 -13.50 13.11
CA GLY A 127 3.08 -13.46 13.07
C GLY A 127 3.59 -12.01 13.15
N ASP A 128 4.89 -11.86 13.34
CA ASP A 128 5.62 -10.60 13.41
C ASP A 128 4.98 -9.57 14.36
N ASP A 129 4.50 -8.45 13.85
CA ASP A 129 3.83 -7.37 14.59
C ASP A 129 2.31 -7.54 14.71
N VAL A 130 1.78 -8.73 14.38
CA VAL A 130 0.38 -9.14 14.43
C VAL A 130 0.12 -10.04 15.63
N GLU A 131 -0.91 -9.70 16.43
CA GLU A 131 -1.33 -10.49 17.58
C GLU A 131 -2.15 -11.71 17.16
N GLU A 132 -3.02 -11.55 16.17
CA GLU A 132 -3.96 -12.54 15.68
C GLU A 132 -4.30 -12.27 14.20
N ALA A 133 -4.44 -13.33 13.42
CA ALA A 133 -5.02 -13.29 12.07
C ALA A 133 -6.28 -14.15 12.03
N ARG A 134 -7.41 -13.59 11.53
CA ARG A 134 -8.70 -14.29 11.55
C ARG A 134 -9.60 -13.89 10.40
N TRP A 135 -10.42 -14.86 9.96
CA TRP A 135 -11.50 -14.65 9.00
C TRP A 135 -12.74 -14.07 9.70
N PHE A 136 -13.34 -13.06 9.08
CA PHE A 136 -14.56 -12.41 9.56
C PHE A 136 -15.65 -12.43 8.51
N THR A 137 -16.85 -12.79 8.92
CA THR A 137 -18.07 -12.56 8.12
C THR A 137 -18.49 -11.10 8.18
N ARG A 138 -19.48 -10.72 7.38
CA ARG A 138 -20.03 -9.35 7.35
C ARG A 138 -20.58 -8.91 8.70
N GLU A 139 -21.20 -9.85 9.43
CA GLU A 139 -21.87 -9.62 10.71
C GLU A 139 -20.90 -9.54 11.90
N GLU A 140 -19.70 -10.13 11.75
CA GLU A 140 -18.72 -10.24 12.83
C GLU A 140 -17.60 -9.21 12.76
N LEU A 141 -17.70 -8.23 11.84
CA LEU A 141 -16.63 -7.25 11.63
C LEU A 141 -16.26 -6.50 12.91
N PRO A 142 -14.97 -6.49 13.27
CA PRO A 142 -14.49 -5.82 14.47
C PRO A 142 -14.26 -4.32 14.24
N GLU A 143 -13.73 -3.64 15.27
CA GLU A 143 -13.27 -2.26 15.11
C GLU A 143 -12.05 -2.21 14.18
N LEU A 144 -12.20 -1.49 13.06
CA LEU A 144 -11.21 -1.42 12.00
C LEU A 144 -10.21 -0.27 12.22
N ALA A 145 -8.93 -0.57 12.07
CA ALA A 145 -7.85 0.39 11.95
C ALA A 145 -7.96 1.14 10.62
N PHE A 146 -7.14 2.12 10.40
CA PHE A 146 -6.88 2.87 9.17
C PHE A 146 -8.06 3.17 8.22
N ALA A 147 -8.06 4.35 7.66
CA ALA A 147 -9.08 4.77 6.69
C ALA A 147 -9.08 3.90 5.42
N SER A 148 -7.92 3.41 4.98
CA SER A 148 -7.79 2.49 3.84
C SER A 148 -8.51 1.17 4.06
N THR A 149 -8.32 0.54 5.24
CA THR A 149 -9.03 -0.69 5.63
C THR A 149 -10.54 -0.46 5.67
N ARG A 150 -11.00 0.61 6.34
CA ARG A 150 -12.44 0.94 6.42
C ARG A 150 -13.06 1.13 5.04
N ARG A 151 -12.37 1.83 4.11
CA ARG A 151 -12.88 2.02 2.74
C ARG A 151 -12.96 0.71 1.97
N ALA A 152 -11.92 -0.12 2.04
CA ALA A 152 -11.91 -1.41 1.36
C ALA A 152 -13.02 -2.34 1.86
N VAL A 153 -13.22 -2.40 3.18
CA VAL A 153 -14.27 -3.19 3.80
C VAL A 153 -15.67 -2.64 3.45
N ALA A 154 -15.87 -1.32 3.46
CA ALA A 154 -17.13 -0.71 3.04
C ALA A 154 -17.45 -1.04 1.57
N ALA A 155 -16.47 -0.94 0.67
CA ALA A 155 -16.64 -1.29 -0.73
C ALA A 155 -16.92 -2.80 -0.96
N TRP A 156 -16.40 -3.66 -0.08
CA TRP A 156 -16.74 -5.09 -0.08
C TRP A 156 -18.19 -5.32 0.39
N LEU A 157 -18.61 -4.63 1.44
CA LEU A 157 -19.97 -4.76 1.99
C LEU A 157 -21.05 -4.33 0.99
N ASP A 158 -20.82 -3.27 0.23
CA ASP A 158 -21.78 -2.76 -0.78
C ASP A 158 -21.58 -3.37 -2.18
N GLY A 159 -20.58 -4.26 -2.35
CA GLY A 159 -20.28 -4.94 -3.62
C GLY A 159 -19.54 -4.08 -4.65
N SER A 160 -19.22 -2.82 -4.35
CA SER A 160 -18.55 -1.91 -5.30
C SER A 160 -17.06 -2.25 -5.51
N LEU A 161 -16.44 -2.97 -4.55
CA LEU A 161 -15.03 -3.38 -4.64
C LEU A 161 -14.70 -4.13 -5.94
N TYR A 162 -15.67 -4.91 -6.46
CA TYR A 162 -15.50 -5.72 -7.65
C TYR A 162 -15.91 -5.00 -8.95
N SER A 163 -16.74 -3.94 -8.86
CA SER A 163 -17.23 -3.20 -10.03
C SER A 163 -16.26 -2.12 -10.52
N ALA A 164 -15.46 -1.52 -9.64
CA ALA A 164 -14.51 -0.46 -9.98
C ALA A 164 -13.38 -0.92 -10.91
N ALA A 165 -13.07 -2.22 -10.95
CA ALA A 165 -12.04 -2.79 -11.82
C ALA A 165 -12.46 -2.92 -13.30
N SER A 166 -13.76 -2.97 -13.59
CA SER A 166 -14.27 -3.13 -14.96
C SER A 166 -14.22 -1.83 -15.79
N SER A 167 -14.22 -0.65 -15.15
CA SER A 167 -14.28 0.64 -15.85
C SER A 167 -12.93 1.18 -16.34
N ARG A 168 -11.80 0.67 -15.83
CA ARG A 168 -10.45 1.14 -16.21
C ARG A 168 -9.82 0.35 -17.36
N ALA A 169 -10.36 -0.80 -17.76
CA ALA A 169 -9.85 -1.62 -18.86
C ALA A 169 -10.35 -1.18 -20.25
N GLY A 170 -11.21 -0.17 -20.36
CA GLY A 170 -11.94 0.18 -21.58
C GLY A 170 -11.44 1.39 -22.38
N SER A 171 -10.35 2.07 -22.01
CA SER A 171 -9.92 3.30 -22.67
C SER A 171 -8.52 3.25 -23.29
N SER A 172 -8.29 2.26 -24.15
CA SER A 172 -7.21 2.33 -25.15
C SER A 172 -7.73 1.92 -26.51
N ARG A 173 -8.60 2.74 -27.09
CA ARG A 173 -8.85 2.64 -28.55
C ARG A 173 -7.89 3.58 -29.25
N ASN A 174 -6.89 2.95 -29.82
CA ASN A 174 -5.96 3.45 -30.80
C ASN A 174 -6.74 3.97 -32.03
N THR A 175 -6.74 5.28 -32.25
CA THR A 175 -7.15 5.87 -33.54
C THR A 175 -5.90 6.18 -34.34
N SER A 176 -5.39 5.18 -35.02
CA SER A 176 -4.47 5.39 -36.14
C SER A 176 -5.33 5.65 -37.38
N SER A 177 -5.65 6.89 -37.69
CA SER A 177 -6.06 7.28 -39.04
C SER A 177 -4.80 7.50 -39.88
N ARG A 178 -4.56 6.57 -40.75
CA ARG A 178 -3.74 6.77 -41.95
C ARG A 178 -4.54 7.71 -42.87
N ASP A 179 -4.00 8.83 -43.20
CA ASP A 179 -4.34 9.53 -44.44
C ASP A 179 -3.16 9.47 -45.36
N SER A 180 -3.37 8.70 -46.42
CA SER A 180 -2.57 8.71 -47.64
C SER A 180 -3.31 9.69 -48.58
N SER A 181 -2.62 10.65 -49.13
CA SER A 181 -2.85 11.14 -50.50
C SER A 181 -2.23 12.52 -50.68
N GLY A 182 -1.42 12.65 -51.71
CA GLY A 182 -0.96 13.89 -52.28
C GLY A 182 0.52 13.91 -52.56
#